data_8c144f8765873ac54df7fc181f2dcee1
#
_entry.id   8c144f8765873ac54df7fc181f2dcee1
#
_cell.length_a   1.000
_cell.length_b   1.000
_cell.length_c   1.000
_cell.angle_alpha   90.00
_cell.angle_beta   90.00
_cell.angle_gamma   90.00
#
_symmetry.space_group_name_H-M   'P 1'
#
loop_
_entity.id
_entity.type
_entity.pdbx_description
1 polymer ?
#
loop_
_entity_poly.entity_id
_entity_poly.type
_entity_poly.pdbx_seq_one_letter_code
_entity_poly.pdbx_strand_id
1 'polypeptide(L)'
;HLYIASTHDHNTVRPPDGDTSTKYYEIIEKATIKSIKDANKKLQPARVGYAKGEAYVNTNRDEKIGEGYHMGYVPDGPSDKTVAVVAFTTPEGKPIAIYANYAVHAVVMYLATTKDGLPEITGDLPGFTSRYVEDHFEGAVALWTSGAAGDQNPLFMATYNQDHPDVHDEGPGGYAILDV
;
A
#
# COMPACT_ATOMS: atom_id res chain seq x y z
N HIS A 1 -15.18 9.60 -16.28
CA HIS A 1 -13.73 9.72 -16.10
C HIS A 1 -13.18 8.39 -15.61
N LEU A 2 -11.94 8.09 -15.94
CA LEU A 2 -11.20 6.90 -15.51
C LEU A 2 -9.98 7.37 -14.71
N TYR A 3 -9.73 6.70 -13.57
CA TYR A 3 -8.55 6.89 -12.78
C TYR A 3 -7.87 5.53 -12.59
N ILE A 4 -6.58 5.46 -12.86
CA ILE A 4 -5.76 4.28 -12.66
C ILE A 4 -4.57 4.68 -11.79
N ALA A 5 -4.36 3.95 -10.70
CA ALA A 5 -3.25 4.17 -9.79
C ALA A 5 -2.58 2.84 -9.43
N SER A 6 -1.31 2.89 -9.11
CA SER A 6 -0.57 1.79 -8.51
C SER A 6 -0.70 1.86 -6.98
N THR A 7 -0.76 0.70 -6.33
CA THR A 7 -0.67 0.58 -4.88
C THR A 7 0.75 0.75 -4.36
N HIS A 8 1.73 0.76 -5.26
CA HIS A 8 3.16 0.84 -4.96
C HIS A 8 3.66 -0.32 -4.08
N ASP A 9 3.06 -1.49 -4.25
CA ASP A 9 3.44 -2.70 -3.52
C ASP A 9 4.76 -3.27 -4.06
N HIS A 10 5.72 -3.51 -3.17
CA HIS A 10 7.04 -4.03 -3.50
C HIS A 10 7.12 -5.57 -3.39
N ASN A 11 6.10 -6.23 -2.87
CA ASN A 11 6.02 -7.68 -2.73
C ASN A 11 5.17 -8.34 -3.82
N THR A 12 5.27 -7.83 -5.03
CA THR A 12 4.55 -8.31 -6.20
C THR A 12 5.49 -9.00 -7.18
N VAL A 13 4.90 -9.66 -8.18
CA VAL A 13 5.68 -10.26 -9.28
C VAL A 13 6.48 -9.18 -9.99
N ARG A 14 7.78 -9.39 -10.09
CA ARG A 14 8.68 -8.55 -10.89
C ARG A 14 8.98 -9.26 -12.20
N PRO A 15 8.43 -8.80 -13.34
CA PRO A 15 8.86 -9.29 -14.63
C PRO A 15 10.34 -8.93 -14.84
N PRO A 16 11.08 -9.69 -15.65
CA PRO A 16 12.45 -9.36 -16.02
C PRO A 16 12.53 -7.92 -16.56
N ASP A 17 13.57 -7.19 -16.15
CA ASP A 17 13.77 -5.81 -16.57
C ASP A 17 13.77 -5.68 -18.09
N GLY A 18 12.96 -4.77 -18.60
CA GLY A 18 12.85 -4.47 -20.04
C GLY A 18 11.98 -5.43 -20.84
N ASP A 19 11.48 -6.51 -20.26
CA ASP A 19 10.57 -7.42 -20.97
C ASP A 19 9.11 -7.07 -20.69
N THR A 20 8.54 -6.24 -21.56
CA THR A 20 7.12 -5.86 -21.51
C THR A 20 6.22 -6.84 -22.28
N SER A 21 6.80 -7.85 -22.93
CA SER A 21 6.07 -8.86 -23.73
C SER A 21 5.67 -10.10 -22.95
N THR A 22 5.89 -10.14 -21.65
CA THR A 22 5.58 -11.29 -20.82
C THR A 22 4.07 -11.52 -20.68
N LYS A 23 3.68 -12.78 -20.52
CA LYS A 23 2.28 -13.15 -20.19
C LYS A 23 1.72 -12.39 -19.00
N TYR A 24 2.58 -11.93 -18.09
CA TYR A 24 2.20 -11.15 -16.92
C TYR A 24 1.56 -9.81 -17.32
N TYR A 25 2.19 -9.05 -18.22
CA TYR A 25 1.63 -7.78 -18.70
C TYR A 25 0.34 -7.98 -19.49
N GLU A 26 0.24 -9.03 -20.30
CA GLU A 26 -1.00 -9.35 -21.00
C GLU A 26 -2.15 -9.67 -20.03
N ILE A 27 -1.85 -10.37 -18.92
CA ILE A 27 -2.84 -10.70 -17.90
C ILE A 27 -3.30 -9.42 -17.21
N ILE A 28 -2.38 -8.54 -16.81
CA ILE A 28 -2.69 -7.25 -16.15
C ILE A 28 -3.53 -6.37 -17.07
N GLU A 29 -3.12 -6.22 -18.33
CA GLU A 29 -3.87 -5.43 -19.32
C GLU A 29 -5.30 -5.94 -19.48
N LYS A 30 -5.47 -7.23 -19.73
CA LYS A 30 -6.78 -7.85 -19.90
C LYS A 30 -7.65 -7.72 -18.64
N ALA A 31 -7.05 -7.92 -17.46
CA ALA A 31 -7.74 -7.78 -16.18
C ALA A 31 -8.18 -6.33 -15.93
N THR A 32 -7.30 -5.36 -16.21
CA THR A 32 -7.61 -3.93 -16.08
C THR A 32 -8.74 -3.51 -17.01
N ILE A 33 -8.66 -3.88 -18.27
CA ILE A 33 -9.72 -3.58 -19.26
C ILE A 33 -11.05 -4.23 -18.84
N LYS A 34 -10.99 -5.47 -18.36
CA LYS A 34 -12.18 -6.20 -17.88
C LYS A 34 -12.80 -5.49 -16.68
N SER A 35 -12.01 -5.11 -15.67
CA SER A 35 -12.50 -4.43 -14.47
C SER A 35 -13.18 -3.10 -14.79
N ILE A 36 -12.60 -2.31 -15.70
CA ILE A 36 -13.19 -1.05 -16.17
C ILE A 36 -14.55 -1.30 -16.85
N LYS A 37 -14.61 -2.28 -17.76
CA LYS A 37 -15.85 -2.62 -18.45
C LYS A 37 -16.93 -3.13 -17.50
N ASP A 38 -16.55 -3.91 -16.50
CA ASP A 38 -17.50 -4.46 -15.52
C ASP A 38 -17.98 -3.39 -14.56
N ALA A 39 -17.11 -2.47 -14.13
CA ALA A 39 -17.49 -1.31 -13.33
C ALA A 39 -18.48 -0.41 -14.09
N ASN A 40 -18.22 -0.14 -15.37
CA ASN A 40 -19.10 0.67 -16.21
C ASN A 40 -20.51 0.07 -16.38
N LYS A 41 -20.62 -1.27 -16.40
CA LYS A 41 -21.92 -1.96 -16.44
C LYS A 41 -22.69 -1.89 -15.12
N LYS A 42 -22.00 -1.65 -14.01
CA LYS A 42 -22.57 -1.62 -12.66
C LYS A 42 -22.79 -0.21 -12.14
N LEU A 43 -22.72 0.81 -13.02
CA LEU A 43 -23.00 2.19 -12.64
C LEU A 43 -24.39 2.31 -12.00
N GLN A 44 -24.45 2.98 -10.87
CA GLN A 44 -25.66 3.22 -10.12
C GLN A 44 -25.62 4.59 -9.45
N PRO A 45 -26.78 5.18 -9.08
CA PRO A 45 -26.80 6.39 -8.28
C PRO A 45 -26.03 6.20 -6.97
N ALA A 46 -25.20 7.18 -6.64
CA ALA A 46 -24.40 7.14 -5.42
C ALA A 46 -24.33 8.51 -4.75
N ARG A 47 -24.18 8.49 -3.43
CA ARG A 47 -23.75 9.65 -2.65
C ARG A 47 -22.26 9.54 -2.43
N VAL A 48 -21.58 10.66 -2.41
CA VAL A 48 -20.13 10.74 -2.17
C VAL A 48 -19.90 11.53 -0.90
N GLY A 49 -19.13 10.94 0.01
CA GLY A 49 -18.66 11.55 1.23
C GLY A 49 -17.13 11.64 1.25
N TYR A 50 -16.60 12.67 1.88
CA TYR A 50 -15.17 12.83 2.13
C TYR A 50 -14.93 13.02 3.61
N ALA A 51 -13.90 12.35 4.10
CA ALA A 51 -13.41 12.52 5.46
C ALA A 51 -11.88 12.42 5.49
N LYS A 52 -11.29 12.89 6.56
CA LYS A 52 -9.88 12.66 6.87
C LYS A 52 -9.70 12.36 8.34
N GLY A 53 -8.74 11.53 8.63
CA GLY A 53 -8.25 11.22 9.95
C GLY A 53 -6.73 11.20 9.96
N GLU A 54 -6.15 10.66 10.99
CA GLU A 54 -4.70 10.52 11.13
C GLU A 54 -4.33 9.09 11.48
N ALA A 55 -3.20 8.64 10.95
CA ALA A 55 -2.54 7.40 11.33
C ALA A 55 -1.05 7.66 11.54
N TYR A 56 -0.46 6.93 12.47
CA TYR A 56 0.94 7.10 12.87
C TYR A 56 1.75 5.84 12.60
N VAL A 57 1.51 5.23 11.45
CA VAL A 57 2.18 3.99 11.02
C VAL A 57 3.23 4.21 9.93
N ASN A 58 3.48 5.46 9.56
CA ASN A 58 4.57 5.86 8.67
C ASN A 58 5.64 6.67 9.41
N THR A 59 6.84 6.67 8.87
CA THR A 59 7.96 7.47 9.35
C THR A 59 8.80 7.98 8.17
N ASN A 60 9.45 9.12 8.35
CA ASN A 60 10.42 9.57 7.37
C ASN A 60 11.63 8.63 7.36
N ARG A 61 12.16 8.37 6.16
CA ARG A 61 13.28 7.44 5.95
C ARG A 61 14.55 8.09 5.42
N ASP A 62 14.53 9.39 5.14
CA ASP A 62 15.67 10.12 4.58
C ASP A 62 16.60 10.54 5.71
N GLU A 63 17.42 9.59 6.18
CA GLU A 63 18.41 9.82 7.24
C GLU A 63 19.66 10.50 6.66
N LYS A 64 20.06 11.62 7.28
CA LYS A 64 21.26 12.33 6.89
C LYS A 64 22.49 11.72 7.54
N ILE A 65 23.38 11.14 6.73
CA ILE A 65 24.64 10.55 7.17
C ILE A 65 25.78 11.26 6.43
N GLY A 66 26.58 12.05 7.15
CA GLY A 66 27.66 12.87 6.54
C GLY A 66 27.09 13.89 5.56
N GLU A 67 27.57 13.86 4.32
CA GLU A 67 27.14 14.77 3.25
C GLU A 67 25.94 14.24 2.43
N GLY A 68 25.50 13.01 2.69
CA GLY A 68 24.43 12.34 1.93
C GLY A 68 23.17 12.04 2.73
N TYR A 69 22.19 11.53 2.02
CA TYR A 69 20.97 10.97 2.60
C TYR A 69 20.88 9.49 2.26
N HIS A 70 20.50 8.69 3.22
CA HIS A 70 20.38 7.25 3.14
C HIS A 70 18.99 6.81 3.62
N MET A 71 18.58 5.63 3.21
CA MET A 71 17.34 5.04 3.73
C MET A 71 17.58 4.60 5.16
N GLY A 72 16.88 5.20 6.09
CA GLY A 72 17.01 4.94 7.51
C GLY A 72 15.69 5.16 8.26
N TYR A 73 15.79 5.53 9.53
CA TYR A 73 14.68 5.78 10.42
C TYR A 73 14.79 7.17 11.05
N VAL A 74 13.90 8.08 10.66
CA VAL A 74 13.91 9.48 11.10
C VAL A 74 12.55 9.85 11.71
N PRO A 75 12.28 9.44 12.97
CA PRO A 75 10.96 9.60 13.59
C PRO A 75 10.50 11.05 13.72
N ASP A 76 11.45 11.99 13.87
CA ASP A 76 11.18 13.41 13.96
C ASP A 76 11.21 14.13 12.60
N GLY A 77 11.41 13.37 11.52
CA GLY A 77 11.41 13.89 10.16
C GLY A 77 10.01 14.26 9.66
N PRO A 78 9.91 15.10 8.62
CA PRO A 78 8.63 15.44 8.02
C PRO A 78 7.83 14.20 7.61
N SER A 79 6.57 14.14 8.01
CA SER A 79 5.71 12.99 7.73
C SER A 79 4.24 13.39 7.71
N ASP A 80 3.56 13.14 6.59
CA ASP A 80 2.12 13.36 6.50
C ASP A 80 1.37 12.20 7.15
N LYS A 81 0.67 12.48 8.23
CA LYS A 81 -0.13 11.52 9.00
C LYS A 81 -1.59 11.44 8.52
N THR A 82 -1.95 12.23 7.53
CA THR A 82 -3.33 12.30 7.03
C THR A 82 -3.73 11.03 6.31
N VAL A 83 -4.78 10.38 6.78
CA VAL A 83 -5.53 9.38 6.04
C VAL A 83 -6.74 10.06 5.41
N ALA A 84 -6.74 10.22 4.09
CA ALA A 84 -7.85 10.78 3.36
C ALA A 84 -8.75 9.67 2.82
N VAL A 85 -10.07 9.82 3.00
CA VAL A 85 -11.05 8.81 2.62
C VAL A 85 -12.17 9.43 1.79
N VAL A 86 -12.51 8.79 0.68
CA VAL A 86 -13.72 9.06 -0.08
C VAL A 86 -14.62 7.83 -0.03
N ALA A 87 -15.83 7.98 0.47
CA ALA A 87 -16.80 6.90 0.54
C ALA A 87 -17.92 7.12 -0.47
N PHE A 88 -18.30 6.05 -1.13
CA PHE A 88 -19.44 5.98 -2.05
C PHE A 88 -20.51 5.08 -1.44
N THR A 89 -21.72 5.58 -1.30
CA THR A 89 -22.86 4.84 -0.78
C THR A 89 -24.04 4.92 -1.72
N THR A 90 -24.95 3.94 -1.63
CA THR A 90 -26.25 4.08 -2.32
C THR A 90 -27.04 5.26 -1.74
N PRO A 91 -28.10 5.72 -2.38
CA PRO A 91 -29.00 6.73 -1.81
C PRO A 91 -29.55 6.35 -0.41
N GLU A 92 -29.67 5.05 -0.14
CA GLU A 92 -30.16 4.49 1.13
C GLU A 92 -29.04 4.34 2.18
N GLY A 93 -27.79 4.66 1.82
CA GLY A 93 -26.64 4.66 2.73
C GLY A 93 -25.87 3.33 2.79
N LYS A 94 -26.15 2.36 1.90
CA LYS A 94 -25.36 1.12 1.85
C LYS A 94 -23.99 1.41 1.20
N PRO A 95 -22.88 0.86 1.75
CA PRO A 95 -21.56 1.03 1.16
C PRO A 95 -21.49 0.46 -0.27
N ILE A 96 -20.81 1.17 -1.17
CA ILE A 96 -20.48 0.73 -2.54
C ILE A 96 -18.97 0.60 -2.68
N ALA A 97 -18.24 1.64 -2.30
CA ALA A 97 -16.78 1.67 -2.36
C ALA A 97 -16.21 2.65 -1.34
N ILE A 98 -15.01 2.34 -0.88
CA ILE A 98 -14.22 3.20 0.01
C ILE A 98 -12.85 3.35 -0.62
N TYR A 99 -12.49 4.59 -0.93
CA TYR A 99 -11.18 4.94 -1.47
C TYR A 99 -10.36 5.59 -0.37
N ALA A 100 -9.19 5.03 -0.07
CA ALA A 100 -8.27 5.52 0.94
C ALA A 100 -6.95 5.97 0.30
N ASN A 101 -6.39 7.06 0.83
CA ASN A 101 -5.08 7.57 0.47
C ASN A 101 -4.27 7.84 1.75
N TYR A 102 -3.03 7.35 1.77
CA TYR A 102 -2.12 7.57 2.89
C TYR A 102 -0.67 7.57 2.41
N ALA A 103 0.16 8.43 3.01
CA ALA A 103 1.56 8.59 2.63
C ALA A 103 2.44 7.53 3.29
N VAL A 104 2.50 6.33 2.71
CA VAL A 104 3.36 5.25 3.18
C VAL A 104 3.75 4.32 2.04
N HIS A 105 5.00 3.86 2.00
CA HIS A 105 5.44 2.80 1.11
C HIS A 105 4.82 1.47 1.50
N ALA A 106 4.45 0.68 0.52
CA ALA A 106 3.99 -0.70 0.71
C ALA A 106 5.19 -1.65 0.74
N VAL A 107 5.92 -1.62 1.85
CA VAL A 107 7.17 -2.37 2.06
C VAL A 107 7.24 -3.07 3.42
N VAL A 108 6.10 -3.29 4.07
CA VAL A 108 6.05 -4.04 5.34
C VAL A 108 6.65 -5.43 5.15
N MET A 109 6.25 -6.11 4.08
CA MET A 109 6.73 -7.47 3.75
C MET A 109 7.88 -7.47 2.73
N TYR A 110 8.48 -6.32 2.43
CA TYR A 110 9.55 -6.24 1.45
C TYR A 110 10.70 -7.18 1.78
N LEU A 111 11.11 -8.00 0.82
CA LEU A 111 12.11 -9.08 0.96
C LEU A 111 11.71 -10.21 1.93
N ALA A 112 10.50 -10.24 2.45
CA ALA A 112 10.04 -11.37 3.24
C ALA A 112 10.11 -12.67 2.42
N THR A 113 10.48 -13.74 3.10
CA THR A 113 10.58 -15.06 2.50
C THR A 113 9.76 -16.08 3.28
N THR A 114 9.27 -17.08 2.57
CA THR A 114 8.67 -18.28 3.18
C THR A 114 9.70 -19.02 4.02
N LYS A 115 9.24 -19.99 4.81
CA LYS A 115 10.11 -20.89 5.58
C LYS A 115 11.13 -21.62 4.71
N ASP A 116 10.83 -21.80 3.43
CA ASP A 116 11.73 -22.46 2.45
C ASP A 116 12.63 -21.45 1.72
N GLY A 117 12.66 -20.19 2.16
CA GLY A 117 13.49 -19.13 1.60
C GLY A 117 13.03 -18.58 0.25
N LEU A 118 11.80 -18.86 -0.15
CA LEU A 118 11.24 -18.32 -1.39
C LEU A 118 10.65 -16.92 -1.14
N PRO A 119 10.78 -15.97 -2.09
CA PRO A 119 10.14 -14.67 -1.97
C PRO A 119 8.62 -14.80 -1.79
N GLU A 120 8.06 -14.09 -0.83
CA GLU A 120 6.63 -14.01 -0.65
C GLU A 120 6.00 -12.97 -1.57
N ILE A 121 4.82 -13.31 -2.10
CA ILE A 121 3.97 -12.36 -2.82
C ILE A 121 2.78 -12.07 -1.92
N THR A 122 2.64 -10.81 -1.53
CA THR A 122 1.56 -10.36 -0.65
C THR A 122 0.91 -9.10 -1.18
N GLY A 123 -0.25 -8.74 -0.67
CA GLY A 123 -0.85 -7.43 -0.94
C GLY A 123 -0.30 -6.33 -0.02
N ASP A 124 0.67 -6.65 0.83
CA ASP A 124 1.27 -5.75 1.80
C ASP A 124 0.23 -4.89 2.55
N LEU A 125 0.62 -3.74 3.08
CA LEU A 125 -0.25 -2.82 3.80
C LEU A 125 -1.49 -2.41 2.99
N PRO A 126 -1.40 -2.09 1.69
CA PRO A 126 -2.58 -1.81 0.87
C PRO A 126 -3.60 -2.94 0.83
N GLY A 127 -3.14 -4.17 0.62
CA GLY A 127 -4.02 -5.34 0.52
C GLY A 127 -4.66 -5.70 1.85
N PHE A 128 -3.91 -5.65 2.94
CA PHE A 128 -4.45 -5.90 4.29
C PHE A 128 -5.45 -4.82 4.71
N THR A 129 -5.15 -3.55 4.47
CA THR A 129 -6.07 -2.44 4.75
C THR A 129 -7.34 -2.57 3.93
N SER A 130 -7.24 -2.88 2.64
CA SER A 130 -8.41 -3.07 1.77
C SER A 130 -9.30 -4.20 2.28
N ARG A 131 -8.72 -5.33 2.62
CA ARG A 131 -9.46 -6.48 3.17
C ARG A 131 -10.14 -6.14 4.50
N TYR A 132 -9.43 -5.47 5.40
CA TYR A 132 -10.00 -5.02 6.67
C TYR A 132 -11.23 -4.12 6.44
N VAL A 133 -11.14 -3.18 5.50
CA VAL A 133 -12.26 -2.29 5.16
C VAL A 133 -13.43 -3.08 4.58
N GLU A 134 -13.18 -4.00 3.65
CA GLU A 134 -14.22 -4.82 3.03
C GLU A 134 -14.94 -5.73 4.05
N ASP A 135 -14.20 -6.29 5.01
CA ASP A 135 -14.75 -7.11 6.09
C ASP A 135 -15.63 -6.30 7.05
N HIS A 136 -15.36 -5.01 7.24
CA HIS A 136 -16.13 -4.14 8.13
C HIS A 136 -17.28 -3.39 7.46
N PHE A 137 -17.21 -3.24 6.15
CA PHE A 137 -18.23 -2.54 5.37
C PHE A 137 -18.80 -3.46 4.30
N GLU A 138 -19.64 -4.40 4.71
CA GLU A 138 -20.21 -5.44 3.84
C GLU A 138 -20.76 -4.86 2.54
N GLY A 139 -20.26 -5.37 1.43
CA GLY A 139 -20.63 -4.94 0.08
C GLY A 139 -19.80 -3.79 -0.49
N ALA A 140 -18.92 -3.17 0.28
CA ALA A 140 -17.98 -2.19 -0.22
C ALA A 140 -16.82 -2.86 -0.99
N VAL A 141 -16.30 -2.14 -1.98
CA VAL A 141 -15.00 -2.42 -2.58
C VAL A 141 -14.01 -1.40 -2.04
N ALA A 142 -12.92 -1.86 -1.45
CA ALA A 142 -11.86 -0.98 -0.96
C ALA A 142 -10.83 -0.70 -2.04
N LEU A 143 -10.44 0.56 -2.16
CA LEU A 143 -9.42 1.04 -3.08
C LEU A 143 -8.35 1.78 -2.30
N TRP A 144 -7.10 1.40 -2.51
CA TRP A 144 -5.95 2.06 -1.90
C TRP A 144 -5.13 2.84 -2.92
N THR A 145 -4.62 3.99 -2.50
CA THR A 145 -3.55 4.69 -3.20
C THR A 145 -2.53 5.20 -2.20
N SER A 146 -1.26 5.07 -2.56
CA SER A 146 -0.19 5.71 -1.81
C SER A 146 -0.20 7.21 -2.07
N GLY A 147 -0.08 7.99 -1.00
CA GLY A 147 0.11 9.43 -1.05
C GLY A 147 1.55 9.80 -1.42
N ALA A 148 2.03 10.93 -0.91
CA ALA A 148 3.41 11.36 -1.06
C ALA A 148 4.33 10.49 -0.18
N ALA A 149 4.64 9.30 -0.66
CA ALA A 149 5.30 8.24 0.10
C ALA A 149 6.79 8.08 -0.25
N GLY A 150 7.37 8.96 -1.04
CA GLY A 150 8.75 8.83 -1.51
C GLY A 150 9.77 8.69 -0.37
N ASP A 151 9.56 9.45 0.68
CA ASP A 151 10.37 9.50 1.90
C ASP A 151 9.71 8.84 3.12
N GLN A 152 8.63 8.05 2.91
CA GLN A 152 7.82 7.50 4.01
C GLN A 152 7.83 5.97 3.99
N ASN A 153 8.51 5.38 4.96
CA ASN A 153 8.43 3.94 5.23
C ASN A 153 7.35 3.63 6.28
N PRO A 154 6.80 2.40 6.30
CA PRO A 154 6.06 1.93 7.45
C PRO A 154 6.99 1.88 8.68
N LEU A 155 6.42 2.11 9.87
CA LEU A 155 7.16 2.03 11.13
C LEU A 155 7.80 0.67 11.34
N PHE A 156 7.14 -0.37 10.82
CA PHE A 156 7.59 -1.73 10.95
C PHE A 156 7.74 -2.35 9.57
N MET A 157 8.78 -3.13 9.40
CA MET A 157 9.11 -3.83 8.17
C MET A 157 9.52 -5.27 8.51
N ALA A 158 9.21 -6.21 7.65
CA ALA A 158 9.62 -7.60 7.81
C ALA A 158 11.08 -7.86 7.41
N THR A 159 11.81 -6.83 7.01
CA THR A 159 13.21 -6.90 6.66
C THR A 159 14.04 -5.97 7.52
N TYR A 160 15.30 -6.35 7.73
CA TYR A 160 16.24 -5.50 8.43
C TYR A 160 16.54 -4.23 7.63
N ASN A 161 16.94 -3.19 8.33
CA ASN A 161 17.45 -1.98 7.72
C ASN A 161 18.73 -2.32 6.94
N GLN A 162 18.74 -2.08 5.63
CA GLN A 162 19.88 -2.41 4.77
C GLN A 162 21.13 -1.58 5.13
N ASP A 163 20.94 -0.38 5.67
CA ASP A 163 22.02 0.51 6.08
C ASP A 163 22.56 0.18 7.49
N HIS A 164 21.81 -0.62 8.25
CA HIS A 164 22.17 -1.08 9.58
C HIS A 164 21.96 -2.61 9.70
N PRO A 165 22.77 -3.43 9.01
CA PRO A 165 22.57 -4.88 8.95
C PRO A 165 22.82 -5.61 10.26
N ASP A 166 23.39 -4.95 11.25
CA ASP A 166 23.60 -5.41 12.61
C ASP A 166 22.42 -5.14 13.54
N VAL A 167 21.48 -4.30 13.11
CA VAL A 167 20.24 -4.03 13.83
C VAL A 167 19.20 -5.04 13.40
N HIS A 168 19.22 -6.17 14.02
CA HIS A 168 18.15 -7.16 13.93
C HIS A 168 17.01 -6.76 14.84
N ASP A 169 16.06 -6.01 14.28
CA ASP A 169 15.29 -5.36 15.22
C ASP A 169 13.86 -5.62 15.32
N GLU A 170 13.53 -5.79 16.41
CA GLU A 170 12.26 -5.82 17.07
C GLU A 170 11.72 -4.42 17.36
N GLY A 171 11.98 -3.43 16.52
CA GLY A 171 11.58 -2.07 16.76
C GLY A 171 11.30 -1.25 15.52
N PRO A 172 10.92 0.02 15.65
CA PRO A 172 10.73 0.91 14.51
C PRO A 172 11.98 0.98 13.62
N GLY A 173 11.81 0.76 12.33
CA GLY A 173 12.90 0.67 11.36
C GLY A 173 13.49 -0.72 11.16
N GLY A 174 13.10 -1.71 11.97
CA GLY A 174 13.52 -3.11 11.91
C GLY A 174 12.35 -4.10 11.88
N TYR A 175 12.70 -5.34 12.13
CA TYR A 175 11.73 -6.41 12.12
C TYR A 175 10.92 -6.46 13.35
N ALA A 176 9.94 -5.96 13.53
CA ALA A 176 9.12 -6.53 14.52
C ALA A 176 7.83 -6.71 13.98
N ILE A 177 7.57 -7.72 13.61
CA ILE A 177 6.21 -7.84 13.51
C ILE A 177 5.84 -9.14 13.20
N LEU A 178 4.86 -9.39 13.53
CA LEU A 178 3.98 -10.42 13.11
C LEU A 178 3.91 -11.58 14.10
N ASP A 179 3.74 -11.23 15.33
CA ASP A 179 2.83 -11.95 16.21
C ASP A 179 1.48 -11.21 16.17
N VAL A 180 0.79 -11.33 15.02
CA VAL A 180 -0.62 -10.95 14.95
C VAL A 180 -1.40 -12.14 14.46
#